data_4026c45d6977fff3241abec4dfdf9e0b
#
_entry.id   4026c45d6977fff3241abec4dfdf9e0b
#
_cell.length_a   1.000
_cell.length_b   1.000
_cell.length_c   1.000
_cell.angle_alpha   90.00
_cell.angle_beta   90.00
_cell.angle_gamma   90.00
#
_symmetry.space_group_name_H-M   'P 1'
#
loop_
_entity.id
_entity.type
_entity.pdbx_description
1 polymer ?
#
loop_
_entity_poly.entity_id
_entity_poly.type
_entity_poly.pdbx_seq_one_letter_code
_entity_poly.pdbx_strand_id
1 'polypeptide(L)'
;MASSPAHIGGSAFEELGSTTGVLLALLGQEAMRGLRDALTAHDLKPRQFQILDLLADRGPTGQRELGETMAIDHSILVTMLNPLEADGLIRRERDSADRRRHVVTVTPAGKRRLAGATRAQLEAEDALFAGLTEQQRDQLRDLLIALRNANQTAPDDSDCQ
;
A
#
# COMPACT_ATOMS: atom_id res chain seq x y z
N MET A 1 28.65 17.25 -52.47
CA MET A 1 28.98 16.39 -51.34
C MET A 1 28.79 17.20 -50.08
N ALA A 2 27.63 17.08 -49.46
CA ALA A 2 27.32 17.75 -48.21
C ALA A 2 27.00 16.65 -47.19
N SER A 3 27.93 16.48 -46.24
CA SER A 3 27.77 15.60 -45.10
C SER A 3 26.66 16.13 -44.20
N SER A 4 25.68 15.28 -43.96
CA SER A 4 24.64 15.51 -42.94
C SER A 4 25.27 15.37 -41.56
N PRO A 5 25.06 16.28 -40.61
CA PRO A 5 25.50 16.09 -39.25
C PRO A 5 24.61 15.02 -38.57
N ALA A 6 25.25 14.01 -38.01
CA ALA A 6 24.62 13.04 -37.15
C ALA A 6 23.95 13.72 -35.94
N HIS A 7 22.68 13.52 -35.74
CA HIS A 7 21.97 13.85 -34.52
C HIS A 7 22.44 12.87 -33.41
N ILE A 8 23.46 13.29 -32.68
CA ILE A 8 23.86 12.67 -31.42
C ILE A 8 23.37 13.61 -30.33
N GLY A 9 22.32 13.22 -29.60
CA GLY A 9 21.89 14.04 -28.47
C GLY A 9 20.51 13.75 -27.91
N GLY A 10 20.10 12.48 -27.80
CA GLY A 10 19.22 12.11 -26.72
C GLY A 10 20.07 12.09 -25.46
N SER A 11 19.83 12.95 -24.47
CA SER A 11 20.64 12.96 -23.26
C SER A 11 20.52 11.60 -22.56
N ALA A 12 21.61 11.10 -21.98
CA ALA A 12 21.59 9.86 -21.18
C ALA A 12 20.50 9.89 -20.10
N PHE A 13 20.03 11.08 -19.72
CA PHE A 13 18.87 11.32 -18.86
C PHE A 13 17.51 10.96 -19.51
N GLU A 14 17.34 11.21 -20.80
CA GLU A 14 16.10 10.81 -21.52
C GLU A 14 16.06 9.30 -21.74
N GLU A 15 17.18 8.67 -22.03
CA GLU A 15 17.26 7.20 -22.14
C GLU A 15 17.07 6.51 -20.77
N LEU A 16 17.66 7.03 -19.68
CA LEU A 16 17.42 6.53 -18.32
C LEU A 16 15.97 6.74 -17.89
N GLY A 17 15.35 7.87 -18.23
CA GLY A 17 13.95 8.16 -17.91
C GLY A 17 12.95 7.22 -18.58
N SER A 18 13.34 6.52 -19.65
CA SER A 18 12.50 5.56 -20.37
C SER A 18 12.67 4.10 -19.94
N THR A 19 13.61 3.79 -19.04
CA THR A 19 13.78 2.41 -18.56
C THR A 19 12.59 1.98 -17.71
N THR A 20 12.16 0.73 -17.87
CA THR A 20 11.01 0.17 -17.15
C THR A 20 11.12 0.36 -15.63
N GLY A 21 12.34 0.20 -15.07
CA GLY A 21 12.58 0.37 -13.63
C GLY A 21 12.38 1.81 -13.17
N VAL A 22 12.85 2.80 -13.92
CA VAL A 22 12.67 4.23 -13.60
C VAL A 22 11.22 4.63 -13.74
N LEU A 23 10.53 4.20 -14.80
CA LEU A 23 9.10 4.46 -14.98
C LEU A 23 8.28 3.86 -13.82
N LEU A 24 8.58 2.62 -13.43
CA LEU A 24 7.92 1.97 -12.29
C LEU A 24 8.15 2.75 -10.99
N ALA A 25 9.38 3.23 -10.75
CA ALA A 25 9.70 4.02 -9.56
C ALA A 25 8.96 5.37 -9.53
N LEU A 26 8.93 6.10 -10.65
CA LEU A 26 8.26 7.39 -10.75
C LEU A 26 6.75 7.24 -10.60
N LEU A 27 6.13 6.30 -11.32
CA LEU A 27 4.70 6.03 -11.23
C LEU A 27 4.32 5.47 -9.85
N GLY A 28 5.19 4.65 -9.25
CA GLY A 28 5.00 4.17 -7.88
C GLY A 28 4.99 5.31 -6.85
N GLN A 29 5.85 6.34 -7.01
CA GLN A 29 5.83 7.53 -6.16
C GLN A 29 4.55 8.34 -6.34
N GLU A 30 4.06 8.47 -7.57
CA GLU A 30 2.80 9.15 -7.87
C GLU A 30 1.60 8.41 -7.31
N ALA A 31 1.53 7.10 -7.51
CA ALA A 31 0.51 6.24 -6.91
C ALA A 31 0.48 6.36 -5.38
N MET A 32 1.66 6.33 -4.73
CA MET A 32 1.77 6.49 -3.28
C MET A 32 1.40 7.89 -2.79
N ARG A 33 1.59 8.92 -3.61
CA ARG A 33 1.12 10.28 -3.31
C ARG A 33 -0.39 10.34 -3.37
N GLY A 34 -1.01 9.89 -4.48
CA GLY A 34 -2.45 9.84 -4.63
C GLY A 34 -3.14 9.07 -3.50
N LEU A 35 -2.58 7.90 -3.12
CA LEU A 35 -3.06 7.13 -1.98
C LEU A 35 -3.00 7.94 -0.66
N ARG A 36 -1.87 8.60 -0.36
CA ARG A 36 -1.75 9.40 0.86
C ARG A 36 -2.74 10.56 0.89
N ASP A 37 -2.91 11.24 -0.22
CA ASP A 37 -3.82 12.39 -0.33
C ASP A 37 -5.28 11.94 -0.14
N ALA A 38 -5.67 10.84 -0.79
CA ALA A 38 -6.99 10.23 -0.63
C ALA A 38 -7.28 9.82 0.82
N LEU A 39 -6.31 9.20 1.51
CA LEU A 39 -6.46 8.78 2.90
C LEU A 39 -6.45 9.97 3.87
N THR A 40 -5.67 11.01 3.58
CA THR A 40 -5.59 12.23 4.41
C THR A 40 -6.96 12.96 4.46
N ALA A 41 -7.73 12.94 3.38
CA ALA A 41 -9.09 13.47 3.35
C ALA A 41 -10.05 12.75 4.32
N HIS A 42 -9.67 11.58 4.81
CA HIS A 42 -10.39 10.77 5.80
C HIS A 42 -9.66 10.66 7.13
N ASP A 43 -8.69 11.51 7.41
CA ASP A 43 -7.85 11.50 8.63
C ASP A 43 -7.21 10.11 8.90
N LEU A 44 -6.78 9.42 7.84
CA LEU A 44 -6.12 8.12 7.92
C LEU A 44 -4.73 8.17 7.31
N LYS A 45 -3.81 7.46 7.96
CA LYS A 45 -2.50 7.13 7.39
C LYS A 45 -2.56 5.78 6.68
N PRO A 46 -1.71 5.49 5.68
CA PRO A 46 -1.75 4.23 4.94
C PRO A 46 -1.74 2.97 5.84
N ARG A 47 -0.92 2.96 6.90
CA ARG A 47 -0.89 1.83 7.84
C ARG A 47 -2.15 1.70 8.69
N GLN A 48 -2.79 2.82 9.06
CA GLN A 48 -4.07 2.81 9.78
C GLN A 48 -5.21 2.30 8.90
N PHE A 49 -5.21 2.69 7.63
CA PHE A 49 -6.14 2.15 6.63
C PHE A 49 -6.00 0.63 6.52
N GLN A 50 -4.76 0.11 6.38
CA GLN A 50 -4.51 -1.33 6.32
C GLN A 50 -4.99 -2.08 7.57
N ILE A 51 -4.83 -1.49 8.76
CA ILE A 51 -5.34 -2.07 10.02
C ILE A 51 -6.87 -2.16 9.98
N LEU A 52 -7.56 -1.08 9.60
CA LEU A 52 -9.02 -1.06 9.54
C LEU A 52 -9.55 -2.06 8.50
N ASP A 53 -8.91 -2.15 7.34
CA ASP A 53 -9.26 -3.06 6.27
C ASP A 53 -9.12 -4.53 6.71
N LEU A 54 -7.99 -4.88 7.30
CA LEU A 54 -7.76 -6.22 7.85
C LEU A 54 -8.77 -6.61 8.92
N LEU A 55 -9.10 -5.68 9.83
CA LEU A 55 -10.11 -5.91 10.87
C LEU A 55 -11.53 -5.97 10.31
N ALA A 56 -11.82 -5.29 9.22
CA ALA A 56 -13.12 -5.35 8.56
C ALA A 56 -13.32 -6.69 7.84
N ASP A 57 -12.26 -7.23 7.24
CA ASP A 57 -12.25 -8.50 6.53
C ASP A 57 -12.29 -9.71 7.49
N ARG A 58 -11.39 -9.74 8.47
CA ARG A 58 -11.23 -10.90 9.37
C ARG A 58 -12.11 -10.87 10.61
N GLY A 59 -12.64 -9.70 10.96
CA GLY A 59 -13.36 -9.50 12.22
C GLY A 59 -12.42 -9.29 13.42
N PRO A 60 -12.89 -9.60 14.65
CA PRO A 60 -12.10 -9.45 15.87
C PRO A 60 -10.81 -10.25 15.79
N THR A 61 -9.67 -9.57 15.91
CA THR A 61 -8.33 -10.16 15.72
C THR A 61 -7.46 -9.90 16.94
N GLY A 62 -6.70 -10.90 17.37
CA GLY A 62 -5.72 -10.75 18.46
C GLY A 62 -4.65 -9.72 18.11
N GLN A 63 -4.31 -8.84 19.05
CA GLN A 63 -3.32 -7.76 18.77
C GLN A 63 -1.96 -8.33 18.32
N ARG A 64 -1.53 -9.47 18.87
CA ARG A 64 -0.31 -10.16 18.45
C ARG A 64 -0.42 -10.69 17.02
N GLU A 65 -1.51 -11.37 16.70
CA GLU A 65 -1.81 -11.90 15.37
C GLU A 65 -1.84 -10.77 14.32
N LEU A 66 -2.44 -9.63 14.69
CA LEU A 66 -2.45 -8.44 13.84
C LEU A 66 -1.04 -7.95 13.53
N GLY A 67 -0.15 -7.89 14.53
CA GLY A 67 1.26 -7.52 14.34
C GLY A 67 2.01 -8.51 13.45
N GLU A 68 1.83 -9.80 13.68
CA GLU A 68 2.44 -10.87 12.87
C GLU A 68 1.97 -10.81 11.41
N THR A 69 0.66 -10.63 11.18
CA THR A 69 0.09 -10.51 9.83
C THR A 69 0.63 -9.30 9.06
N MET A 70 0.86 -8.20 9.75
CA MET A 70 1.33 -6.96 9.15
C MET A 70 2.86 -6.84 9.14
N ALA A 71 3.59 -7.83 9.66
CA ALA A 71 5.03 -7.79 9.89
C ALA A 71 5.48 -6.51 10.63
N ILE A 72 4.78 -6.18 11.71
CA ILE A 72 5.01 -4.97 12.53
C ILE A 72 5.32 -5.37 13.96
N ASP A 73 6.37 -4.80 14.53
CA ASP A 73 6.69 -4.97 15.95
C ASP A 73 5.55 -4.50 16.86
N HIS A 74 5.37 -5.22 17.97
CA HIS A 74 4.29 -4.95 18.92
C HIS A 74 4.26 -3.49 19.42
N SER A 75 5.41 -2.90 19.71
CA SER A 75 5.51 -1.51 20.17
C SER A 75 5.04 -0.52 19.10
N ILE A 76 5.42 -0.75 17.86
CA ILE A 76 5.01 0.07 16.71
C ILE A 76 3.52 -0.09 16.47
N LEU A 77 3.00 -1.32 16.52
CA LEU A 77 1.57 -1.58 16.36
C LEU A 77 0.74 -0.81 17.41
N VAL A 78 1.15 -0.84 18.69
CA VAL A 78 0.47 -0.10 19.76
C VAL A 78 0.39 1.39 19.44
N THR A 79 1.48 2.01 18.94
CA THR A 79 1.47 3.43 18.57
C THR A 79 0.51 3.74 17.41
N MET A 80 0.23 2.76 16.54
CA MET A 80 -0.72 2.89 15.45
C MET A 80 -2.17 2.67 15.90
N LEU A 81 -2.40 1.76 16.84
CA LEU A 81 -3.73 1.47 17.37
C LEU A 81 -4.25 2.57 18.31
N ASN A 82 -3.38 3.23 19.07
CA ASN A 82 -3.78 4.26 20.03
C ASN A 82 -4.60 5.40 19.39
N PRO A 83 -4.17 6.04 18.29
CA PRO A 83 -4.97 7.06 17.62
C PRO A 83 -6.30 6.51 17.10
N LEU A 84 -6.31 5.31 16.50
CA LEU A 84 -7.54 4.69 15.98
C LEU A 84 -8.56 4.42 17.09
N GLU A 85 -8.09 4.04 18.28
CA GLU A 85 -8.96 3.84 19.44
C GLU A 85 -9.44 5.17 20.02
N ALA A 86 -8.56 6.17 20.12
CA ALA A 86 -8.91 7.52 20.57
C ALA A 86 -9.99 8.17 19.68
N ASP A 87 -9.92 7.93 18.37
CA ASP A 87 -10.90 8.40 17.38
C ASP A 87 -12.16 7.51 17.34
N GLY A 88 -12.24 6.47 18.17
CA GLY A 88 -13.37 5.55 18.24
C GLY A 88 -13.56 4.67 16.99
N LEU A 89 -12.51 4.51 16.18
CA LEU A 89 -12.55 3.71 14.95
C LEU A 89 -12.35 2.22 15.21
N ILE A 90 -11.63 1.89 16.27
CA ILE A 90 -11.45 0.52 16.80
C ILE A 90 -11.76 0.50 18.29
N ARG A 91 -11.90 -0.72 18.82
CA ARG A 91 -11.98 -1.00 20.26
C ARG A 91 -11.03 -2.13 20.60
N ARG A 92 -10.31 -2.00 21.72
CA ARG A 92 -9.47 -3.05 22.28
C ARG A 92 -10.13 -3.59 23.54
N GLU A 93 -10.35 -4.89 23.57
CA GLU A 93 -10.93 -5.58 24.72
C GLU A 93 -9.98 -6.71 25.15
N ARG A 94 -10.06 -7.10 26.42
CA ARG A 94 -9.37 -8.30 26.88
C ARG A 94 -10.11 -9.51 26.34
N ASP A 95 -9.34 -10.48 25.84
CA ASP A 95 -9.91 -11.75 25.40
C ASP A 95 -10.64 -12.42 26.57
N SER A 96 -11.84 -12.92 26.32
CA SER A 96 -12.64 -13.63 27.33
C SER A 96 -12.01 -14.97 27.75
N ALA A 97 -11.27 -15.61 26.85
CA ALA A 97 -10.60 -16.90 27.08
C ALA A 97 -9.19 -16.73 27.71
N ASP A 98 -8.48 -15.63 27.36
CA ASP A 98 -7.17 -15.32 27.93
C ASP A 98 -7.04 -13.80 28.19
N ARG A 99 -7.27 -13.40 29.42
CA ARG A 99 -7.22 -11.99 29.86
C ARG A 99 -5.86 -11.29 29.66
N ARG A 100 -4.81 -12.04 29.33
CA ARG A 100 -3.49 -11.50 28.98
C ARG A 100 -3.42 -11.02 27.54
N ARG A 101 -4.38 -11.42 26.72
CA ARG A 101 -4.47 -11.04 25.30
C ARG A 101 -5.47 -9.90 25.13
N HIS A 102 -5.18 -9.06 24.16
CA HIS A 102 -6.10 -8.03 23.68
C HIS A 102 -6.60 -8.41 22.28
N VAL A 103 -7.90 -8.28 22.11
CA VAL A 103 -8.58 -8.42 20.82
C VAL A 103 -8.94 -7.01 20.32
N VAL A 104 -8.65 -6.76 19.07
CA VAL A 104 -8.95 -5.50 18.38
C VAL A 104 -10.14 -5.73 17.46
N THR A 105 -11.10 -4.83 17.53
CA THR A 105 -12.33 -4.88 16.73
C THR A 105 -12.58 -3.54 16.07
N VAL A 106 -12.91 -3.52 14.78
CA VAL A 106 -13.34 -2.31 14.08
C VAL A 106 -14.75 -1.92 14.53
N THR A 107 -14.98 -0.65 14.84
CA THR A 107 -16.29 -0.14 15.21
C THR A 107 -17.15 0.19 13.99
N PRO A 108 -18.48 0.44 14.16
CA PRO A 108 -19.31 0.96 13.07
C PRO A 108 -18.78 2.30 12.50
N ALA A 109 -18.19 3.15 13.34
CA ALA A 109 -17.52 4.39 12.89
C ALA A 109 -16.29 4.10 12.06
N GLY A 110 -15.45 3.14 12.49
CA GLY A 110 -14.30 2.68 11.73
C GLY A 110 -14.66 2.10 10.37
N LYS A 111 -15.73 1.30 10.30
CA LYS A 111 -16.23 0.75 9.02
C LYS A 111 -16.69 1.86 8.06
N ARG A 112 -17.40 2.89 8.56
CA ARG A 112 -17.81 4.02 7.73
C ARG A 112 -16.61 4.83 7.23
N ARG A 113 -15.62 5.09 8.09
CA ARG A 113 -14.38 5.79 7.74
C ARG A 113 -13.60 5.02 6.68
N LEU A 114 -13.45 3.71 6.87
CA LEU A 114 -12.81 2.80 5.90
C LEU A 114 -13.52 2.85 4.55
N ALA A 115 -14.85 2.73 4.50
CA ALA A 115 -15.60 2.75 3.24
C ALA A 115 -15.42 4.07 2.47
N GLY A 116 -15.38 5.21 3.18
CA GLY A 116 -15.09 6.51 2.57
C GLY A 116 -13.67 6.56 1.98
N ALA A 117 -12.69 6.13 2.77
CA ALA A 117 -11.28 6.10 2.36
C ALA A 117 -11.04 5.13 1.19
N THR A 118 -11.69 3.95 1.18
CA THR A 118 -11.62 3.01 0.06
C THR A 118 -12.15 3.62 -1.22
N ARG A 119 -13.26 4.35 -1.17
CA ARG A 119 -13.80 5.04 -2.34
C ARG A 119 -12.82 6.10 -2.87
N ALA A 120 -12.29 6.94 -1.99
CA ALA A 120 -11.32 7.96 -2.38
C ALA A 120 -10.04 7.37 -2.97
N GLN A 121 -9.59 6.21 -2.47
CA GLN A 121 -8.47 5.47 -3.03
C GLN A 121 -8.76 4.97 -4.44
N LEU A 122 -9.94 4.38 -4.68
CA LEU A 122 -10.34 3.91 -6.01
C LEU A 122 -10.45 5.07 -7.02
N GLU A 123 -10.99 6.22 -6.60
CA GLU A 123 -11.05 7.43 -7.42
C GLU A 123 -9.64 7.93 -7.78
N ALA A 124 -8.70 7.91 -6.84
CA ALA A 124 -7.30 8.29 -7.08
C ALA A 124 -6.59 7.29 -8.03
N GLU A 125 -6.87 6.00 -7.89
CA GLU A 125 -6.37 4.96 -8.80
C GLU A 125 -6.94 5.13 -10.21
N ASP A 126 -8.23 5.37 -10.34
CA ASP A 126 -8.87 5.64 -11.64
C ASP A 126 -8.30 6.87 -12.33
N ALA A 127 -8.00 7.92 -11.58
CA ALA A 127 -7.36 9.12 -12.12
C ALA A 127 -5.93 8.84 -12.60
N LEU A 128 -5.15 8.04 -11.86
CA LEU A 128 -3.79 7.65 -12.24
C LEU A 128 -3.78 6.87 -13.56
N PHE A 129 -4.74 5.99 -13.74
CA PHE A 129 -4.82 5.11 -14.92
C PHE A 129 -5.80 5.61 -16.00
N ALA A 130 -6.23 6.88 -15.95
CA ALA A 130 -7.22 7.44 -16.89
C ALA A 130 -6.79 7.34 -18.35
N GLY A 131 -5.47 7.32 -18.63
CA GLY A 131 -4.92 7.17 -19.98
C GLY A 131 -4.90 5.73 -20.52
N LEU A 132 -5.26 4.74 -19.72
CA LEU A 132 -5.25 3.33 -20.13
C LEU A 132 -6.67 2.80 -20.33
N THR A 133 -6.82 1.92 -21.34
CA THR A 133 -8.03 1.11 -21.49
C THR A 133 -8.12 0.07 -20.38
N GLU A 134 -9.31 -0.47 -20.11
CA GLU A 134 -9.52 -1.53 -19.12
C GLU A 134 -8.61 -2.75 -19.38
N GLN A 135 -8.51 -3.19 -20.63
CA GLN A 135 -7.63 -4.28 -21.02
C GLN A 135 -6.14 -3.98 -20.72
N GLN A 136 -5.69 -2.74 -20.92
CA GLN A 136 -4.31 -2.34 -20.62
C GLN A 136 -4.07 -2.31 -19.12
N ARG A 137 -5.05 -1.87 -18.31
CA ARG A 137 -4.97 -1.92 -16.85
C ARG A 137 -4.86 -3.36 -16.33
N ASP A 138 -5.63 -4.28 -16.89
CA ASP A 138 -5.56 -5.70 -16.52
C ASP A 138 -4.21 -6.32 -16.89
N GLN A 139 -3.70 -6.06 -18.09
CA GLN A 139 -2.37 -6.51 -18.50
C GLN A 139 -1.26 -5.97 -17.58
N LEU A 140 -1.33 -4.68 -17.23
CA LEU A 140 -0.38 -4.07 -16.31
C LEU A 140 -0.44 -4.73 -14.93
N ARG A 141 -1.64 -4.99 -14.41
CA ARG A 141 -1.85 -5.69 -13.13
C ARG A 141 -1.21 -7.07 -13.14
N ASP A 142 -1.44 -7.86 -14.20
CA ASP A 142 -0.88 -9.20 -14.34
C ASP A 142 0.65 -9.19 -14.38
N LEU A 143 1.25 -8.24 -15.11
CA LEU A 143 2.69 -8.07 -15.19
C LEU A 143 3.30 -7.68 -13.83
N LEU A 144 2.65 -6.77 -13.10
CA LEU A 144 3.09 -6.36 -11.76
C LEU A 144 2.98 -7.51 -10.75
N ILE A 145 1.93 -8.33 -10.84
CA ILE A 145 1.77 -9.52 -9.99
C ILE A 145 2.86 -10.54 -10.31
N ALA A 146 3.13 -10.81 -11.58
CA ALA A 146 4.17 -11.74 -12.00
C ALA A 146 5.56 -11.28 -11.51
N LEU A 147 5.88 -10.00 -11.67
CA LEU A 147 7.13 -9.40 -11.20
C LEU A 147 7.28 -9.51 -9.68
N ARG A 148 6.23 -9.19 -8.94
CA ARG A 148 6.22 -9.30 -7.47
C ARG A 148 6.49 -10.73 -7.02
N ASN A 149 5.83 -11.73 -7.64
CA ASN A 149 5.99 -13.13 -7.28
C ASN A 149 7.39 -13.63 -7.60
N ALA A 150 7.97 -13.23 -8.74
CA ALA A 150 9.34 -13.58 -9.12
C ALA A 150 10.37 -13.05 -8.10
N ASN A 151 10.18 -11.82 -7.60
CA ASN A 151 11.08 -11.23 -6.61
C ASN A 151 10.91 -11.81 -5.19
N GLN A 152 9.74 -12.38 -4.87
CA GLN A 152 9.51 -13.04 -3.58
C GLN A 152 10.07 -14.47 -3.53
N THR A 153 10.29 -15.09 -4.68
CA THR A 153 10.86 -16.46 -4.80
C THR A 153 12.35 -16.47 -5.00
N ALA A 154 13.01 -15.33 -5.18
CA ALA A 154 14.47 -15.26 -5.22
C ALA A 154 15.02 -15.62 -3.83
N PRO A 155 15.86 -16.65 -3.68
CA PRO A 155 16.50 -16.96 -2.42
C PRO A 155 17.37 -15.77 -1.99
N ASP A 156 17.34 -15.47 -0.69
CA ASP A 156 18.22 -14.51 -0.06
C ASP A 156 19.66 -15.05 -0.12
N ASP A 157 20.42 -14.70 -1.17
CA ASP A 157 21.82 -15.07 -1.37
C ASP A 157 22.78 -14.32 -0.41
N SER A 158 22.31 -13.96 0.79
CA SER A 158 23.12 -13.29 1.82
C SER A 158 23.92 -14.24 2.71
N ASP A 159 23.96 -15.56 2.44
CA ASP A 159 24.80 -16.53 3.16
C ASP A 159 26.03 -16.95 2.34
N CYS A 160 26.82 -15.97 1.88
CA CYS A 160 28.19 -16.23 1.41
C CYS A 160 29.11 -15.04 1.72
N GLN A 161 29.58 -14.95 2.98
CA GLN A 161 30.97 -14.62 3.36
C GLN A 161 31.11 -14.65 4.89
#